data_5e098400c4d89263a2654c1dc4c62bb3
#
_entry.id   5e098400c4d89263a2654c1dc4c62bb3
#
_cell.length_a   1.000
_cell.length_b   1.000
_cell.length_c   1.000
_cell.angle_alpha   90.00
_cell.angle_beta   90.00
_cell.angle_gamma   90.00
#
_symmetry.space_group_name_H-M   'P 1'
#
loop_
_entity.id
_entity.type
_entity.pdbx_description
1 polymer ?
#
loop_
_entity_poly.entity_id
_entity_poly.type
_entity_poly.pdbx_seq_one_letter_code
_entity_poly.pdbx_strand_id
1 'polypeptide(L)'
;VYSLLSRSGPLGPLGLLFTPPAIVIGQTVLAYPIITSLVYGSVYAMEEELRETLTTIGCSRRQIVWKTLLEARIAVASAVLSGFGRLIGEVGVSMMLGGNIRWYTRTMTTAIALETQRGAFSLALALGILLMIAAFGVNFLLNWTVHRAAR
;
A
#
# COMPACT_ATOMS: atom_id res chain seq x y z
N VAL A 1 1.48 -5.16 -16.13
CA VAL A 1 2.61 -4.22 -15.89
C VAL A 1 3.88 -4.76 -16.51
N TYR A 2 4.32 -6.00 -16.19
CA TYR A 2 5.54 -6.58 -16.77
C TYR A 2 5.58 -6.51 -18.30
N SER A 3 4.51 -6.96 -18.95
CA SER A 3 4.39 -6.93 -20.43
C SER A 3 4.46 -5.51 -21.02
N LEU A 4 3.96 -4.50 -20.28
CA LEU A 4 4.01 -3.10 -20.72
C LEU A 4 5.42 -2.50 -20.60
N LEU A 5 6.18 -2.89 -19.57
CA LEU A 5 7.54 -2.41 -19.29
C LEU A 5 8.64 -3.25 -19.98
N SER A 6 8.28 -4.42 -20.52
CA SER A 6 9.20 -5.28 -21.26
C SER A 6 9.73 -4.60 -22.54
N ARG A 7 10.91 -4.98 -22.98
CA ARG A 7 11.53 -4.45 -24.20
C ARG A 7 10.64 -4.57 -25.45
N SER A 8 9.75 -5.55 -25.48
CA SER A 8 8.74 -5.74 -26.54
C SER A 8 7.43 -5.00 -26.28
N GLY A 9 7.29 -4.34 -25.14
CA GLY A 9 6.10 -3.59 -24.76
C GLY A 9 6.14 -2.12 -25.16
N PRO A 10 5.00 -1.41 -25.07
CA PRO A 10 4.90 -0.01 -25.48
C PRO A 10 5.80 0.95 -24.66
N LEU A 11 6.17 0.60 -23.44
CA LEU A 11 7.07 1.36 -22.58
C LEU A 11 8.51 0.80 -22.59
N GLY A 12 8.80 -0.17 -23.46
CA GLY A 12 10.12 -0.79 -23.61
C GLY A 12 11.27 0.18 -23.84
N PRO A 13 11.10 1.22 -24.71
CA PRO A 13 12.15 2.22 -24.95
C PRO A 13 12.62 2.99 -23.71
N LEU A 14 11.81 3.04 -22.64
CA LEU A 14 12.16 3.71 -21.39
C LEU A 14 13.14 2.90 -20.52
N GLY A 15 13.40 1.63 -20.85
CA GLY A 15 14.38 0.80 -20.13
C GLY A 15 14.10 0.64 -18.63
N LEU A 16 12.84 0.77 -18.20
CA LEU A 16 12.47 0.79 -16.78
C LEU A 16 12.55 -0.59 -16.13
N LEU A 17 12.44 -1.67 -16.88
CA LEU A 17 12.44 -3.02 -16.30
C LEU A 17 13.76 -3.28 -15.54
N PHE A 18 13.65 -3.92 -14.38
CA PHE A 18 14.75 -4.20 -13.44
C PHE A 18 15.37 -2.94 -12.80
N THR A 19 14.59 -1.87 -12.70
CA THR A 19 14.97 -0.66 -11.98
C THR A 19 14.06 -0.39 -10.77
N PRO A 20 14.51 0.41 -9.77
CA PRO A 20 13.65 0.79 -8.66
C PRO A 20 12.33 1.46 -9.07
N PRO A 21 12.27 2.35 -10.08
CA PRO A 21 11.02 2.91 -10.58
C PRO A 21 10.02 1.86 -11.07
N ALA A 22 10.48 0.76 -11.69
CA ALA A 22 9.57 -0.31 -12.12
C ALA A 22 8.87 -0.98 -10.93
N ILE A 23 9.60 -1.18 -9.82
CA ILE A 23 9.02 -1.72 -8.58
C ILE A 23 7.94 -0.78 -8.05
N VAL A 24 8.23 0.53 -7.99
CA VAL A 24 7.29 1.56 -7.52
C VAL A 24 6.02 1.57 -8.37
N ILE A 25 6.16 1.57 -9.70
CA ILE A 25 5.00 1.51 -10.62
C ILE A 25 4.19 0.23 -10.37
N GLY A 26 4.84 -0.91 -10.28
CA GLY A 26 4.16 -2.19 -10.04
C GLY A 26 3.42 -2.24 -8.72
N GLN A 27 4.05 -1.76 -7.65
CA GLN A 27 3.43 -1.68 -6.33
C GLN A 27 2.28 -0.67 -6.29
N THR A 28 2.40 0.45 -7.00
CA THR A 28 1.31 1.45 -7.12
C THR A 28 0.09 0.85 -7.81
N VAL A 29 0.29 0.14 -8.92
CA VAL A 29 -0.81 -0.54 -9.64
C VAL A 29 -1.48 -1.60 -8.76
N LEU A 30 -0.71 -2.32 -7.94
CA LEU A 30 -1.24 -3.32 -7.01
C LEU A 30 -1.95 -2.65 -5.80
N ALA A 31 -1.41 -1.57 -5.29
CA ALA A 31 -1.96 -0.83 -4.16
C ALA A 31 -3.30 -0.17 -4.48
N TYR A 32 -3.41 0.38 -5.70
CA TYR A 32 -4.55 1.18 -6.11
C TYR A 32 -5.90 0.48 -5.88
N PRO A 33 -6.17 -0.73 -6.41
CA PRO A 33 -7.45 -1.41 -6.18
C PRO A 33 -7.68 -1.78 -4.72
N ILE A 34 -6.62 -2.14 -3.99
CA ILE A 34 -6.72 -2.53 -2.58
C ILE A 34 -7.12 -1.32 -1.73
N ILE A 35 -6.40 -0.21 -1.87
CA ILE A 35 -6.68 1.01 -1.11
C ILE A 35 -8.05 1.57 -1.50
N THR A 36 -8.39 1.58 -2.79
CA THR A 36 -9.68 2.07 -3.28
C THR A 36 -10.83 1.26 -2.69
N SER A 37 -10.74 -0.07 -2.65
CA SER A 37 -11.78 -0.91 -2.07
C SER A 37 -11.96 -0.69 -0.56
N LEU A 38 -10.86 -0.53 0.17
CA LEU A 38 -10.89 -0.25 1.61
C LEU A 38 -11.48 1.12 1.91
N VAL A 39 -11.08 2.15 1.16
CA VAL A 39 -11.61 3.51 1.29
C VAL A 39 -13.10 3.53 0.93
N TYR A 40 -13.47 2.90 -0.18
CA TYR A 40 -14.87 2.82 -0.61
C TYR A 40 -15.75 2.17 0.47
N GLY A 41 -15.34 1.01 0.98
CA GLY A 41 -16.08 0.32 2.05
C GLY A 41 -16.22 1.16 3.32
N SER A 42 -15.16 1.86 3.71
CA SER A 42 -15.17 2.72 4.90
C SER A 42 -16.07 3.95 4.74
N VAL A 43 -16.03 4.58 3.57
CA VAL A 43 -16.86 5.77 3.28
C VAL A 43 -18.33 5.38 3.12
N TYR A 44 -18.60 4.26 2.44
CA TYR A 44 -19.94 3.76 2.22
C TYR A 44 -20.68 3.45 3.53
N ALA A 45 -19.98 2.78 4.46
CA ALA A 45 -20.54 2.47 5.78
C ALA A 45 -20.91 3.73 6.59
N MET A 46 -20.16 4.83 6.41
CA MET A 46 -20.44 6.10 7.10
C MET A 46 -21.51 6.95 6.38
N GLU A 47 -21.62 6.82 5.05
CA GLU A 47 -22.52 7.65 4.25
C GLU A 47 -23.99 7.40 4.64
N GLU A 48 -24.38 6.17 4.89
CA GLU A 48 -25.76 5.80 5.20
C GLU A 48 -26.24 6.46 6.51
N GLU A 49 -25.44 6.40 7.56
CA GLU A 49 -25.77 6.97 8.86
C GLU A 49 -25.74 8.49 8.88
N LEU A 50 -24.71 9.10 8.28
CA LEU A 50 -24.56 10.56 8.18
C LEU A 50 -25.57 11.19 7.25
N ARG A 51 -25.93 10.54 6.17
CA ARG A 51 -26.87 11.05 5.18
C ARG A 51 -28.26 11.21 5.76
N GLU A 52 -28.77 10.24 6.51
CA GLU A 52 -30.07 10.35 7.17
C GLU A 52 -30.10 11.52 8.16
N THR A 53 -29.07 11.64 9.00
CA THR A 53 -28.96 12.71 9.99
C THR A 53 -28.85 14.08 9.33
N LEU A 54 -27.98 14.24 8.33
CA LEU A 54 -27.75 15.54 7.66
C LEU A 54 -28.91 15.97 6.76
N THR A 55 -29.66 15.00 6.20
CA THR A 55 -30.89 15.31 5.43
C THR A 55 -32.01 15.83 6.34
N THR A 56 -32.14 15.25 7.52
CA THR A 56 -33.14 15.68 8.53
C THR A 56 -32.89 17.11 9.01
N ILE A 57 -31.64 17.52 9.07
CA ILE A 57 -31.22 18.90 9.46
C ILE A 57 -31.34 19.90 8.28
N GLY A 58 -31.68 19.42 7.06
CA GLY A 58 -31.86 20.28 5.90
C GLY A 58 -30.56 20.68 5.19
N CYS A 59 -29.49 19.92 5.34
CA CYS A 59 -28.22 20.16 4.65
C CYS A 59 -28.35 19.97 3.12
N SER A 60 -27.71 20.84 2.34
CA SER A 60 -27.62 20.68 0.91
C SER A 60 -26.71 19.49 0.53
N ARG A 61 -26.93 18.91 -0.66
CA ARG A 61 -26.16 17.75 -1.16
C ARG A 61 -24.64 17.99 -1.15
N ARG A 62 -24.20 19.20 -1.45
CA ARG A 62 -22.79 19.61 -1.40
C ARG A 62 -22.22 19.58 0.03
N GLN A 63 -23.00 20.06 0.99
CA GLN A 63 -22.61 20.06 2.40
C GLN A 63 -22.53 18.65 2.97
N ILE A 64 -23.43 17.75 2.56
CA ILE A 64 -23.43 16.34 2.95
C ILE A 64 -22.12 15.69 2.47
N VAL A 65 -21.78 15.78 1.18
CA VAL A 65 -20.57 15.21 0.60
C VAL A 65 -19.31 15.74 1.31
N TRP A 66 -19.23 17.06 1.52
CA TRP A 66 -18.07 17.66 2.17
C TRP A 66 -17.89 17.20 3.64
N LYS A 67 -19.00 17.14 4.38
CA LYS A 67 -18.98 16.65 5.78
C LYS A 67 -18.65 15.17 5.85
N THR A 68 -19.19 14.33 4.97
CA THR A 68 -18.85 12.91 4.90
C THR A 68 -17.37 12.70 4.60
N LEU A 69 -16.77 13.46 3.69
CA LEU A 69 -15.33 13.39 3.40
C LEU A 69 -14.46 13.81 4.59
N LEU A 70 -14.88 14.86 5.32
CA LEU A 70 -14.15 15.31 6.51
C LEU A 70 -14.23 14.28 7.64
N GLU A 71 -15.38 13.67 7.85
CA GLU A 71 -15.58 12.64 8.88
C GLU A 71 -14.83 11.35 8.50
N ALA A 72 -14.85 10.98 7.22
CA ALA A 72 -14.17 9.80 6.70
C ALA A 72 -12.63 9.89 6.71
N ARG A 73 -12.03 11.06 7.02
CA ARG A 73 -10.56 11.25 6.98
C ARG A 73 -9.77 10.21 7.78
N ILE A 74 -10.27 9.81 8.95
CA ILE A 74 -9.62 8.81 9.81
C ILE A 74 -9.75 7.42 9.17
N ALA A 75 -10.93 7.09 8.66
CA ALA A 75 -11.19 5.84 7.97
C ALA A 75 -10.32 5.71 6.70
N VAL A 76 -10.20 6.79 5.93
CA VAL A 76 -9.32 6.87 4.76
C VAL A 76 -7.85 6.68 5.16
N ALA A 77 -7.40 7.36 6.22
CA ALA A 77 -6.04 7.19 6.72
C ALA A 77 -5.77 5.75 7.18
N SER A 78 -6.72 5.12 7.87
CA SER A 78 -6.63 3.71 8.29
C SER A 78 -6.62 2.74 7.10
N ALA A 79 -7.38 3.03 6.04
CA ALA A 79 -7.38 2.26 4.80
C ALA A 79 -6.02 2.34 4.09
N VAL A 80 -5.43 3.54 4.02
CA VAL A 80 -4.09 3.74 3.45
C VAL A 80 -3.02 2.99 4.27
N LEU A 81 -3.11 3.04 5.60
CA LEU A 81 -2.22 2.31 6.49
C LEU A 81 -2.31 0.79 6.30
N SER A 82 -3.53 0.27 6.16
CA SER A 82 -3.77 -1.15 5.89
C SER A 82 -3.21 -1.56 4.52
N GLY A 83 -3.40 -0.73 3.50
CA GLY A 83 -2.79 -0.92 2.18
C GLY A 83 -1.27 -0.92 2.23
N PHE A 84 -0.67 0.00 2.96
CA PHE A 84 0.78 0.06 3.17
C PHE A 84 1.32 -1.20 3.86
N GLY A 85 0.66 -1.68 4.93
CA GLY A 85 1.02 -2.93 5.61
C GLY A 85 0.99 -4.14 4.65
N ARG A 86 0.03 -4.19 3.73
CA ARG A 86 -0.06 -5.23 2.71
C ARG A 86 1.10 -5.17 1.71
N LEU A 87 1.54 -3.96 1.34
CA LEU A 87 2.62 -3.75 0.37
C LEU A 87 4.01 -4.05 0.93
N ILE A 88 4.24 -3.84 2.23
CA ILE A 88 5.52 -4.16 2.87
C ILE A 88 5.89 -5.63 2.68
N GLY A 89 4.90 -6.53 2.69
CA GLY A 89 5.11 -7.96 2.49
C GLY A 89 5.16 -8.42 1.03
N GLU A 90 5.06 -7.51 0.05
CA GLU A 90 4.96 -7.89 -1.35
C GLU A 90 6.30 -8.32 -1.93
N VAL A 91 6.38 -9.58 -2.33
CA VAL A 91 7.57 -10.21 -2.92
C VAL A 91 7.47 -10.32 -4.45
N GLY A 92 6.30 -10.73 -4.94
CA GLY A 92 6.09 -11.11 -6.34
C GLY A 92 6.37 -9.98 -7.31
N VAL A 93 5.74 -8.83 -7.09
CA VAL A 93 5.92 -7.64 -7.92
C VAL A 93 7.37 -7.15 -7.86
N SER A 94 7.98 -7.13 -6.67
CA SER A 94 9.37 -6.71 -6.48
C SER A 94 10.36 -7.65 -7.18
N MET A 95 10.11 -8.96 -7.18
CA MET A 95 10.93 -9.92 -7.90
C MET A 95 10.76 -9.81 -9.41
N MET A 96 9.52 -9.74 -9.90
CA MET A 96 9.23 -9.71 -11.34
C MET A 96 9.71 -8.42 -12.01
N LEU A 97 9.53 -7.28 -11.38
CA LEU A 97 9.86 -5.98 -11.97
C LEU A 97 11.26 -5.49 -11.60
N GLY A 98 11.75 -5.89 -10.43
CA GLY A 98 13.06 -5.47 -9.93
C GLY A 98 14.20 -6.45 -10.24
N GLY A 99 13.91 -7.74 -10.45
CA GLY A 99 14.93 -8.75 -10.73
C GLY A 99 15.86 -9.09 -9.56
N ASN A 100 15.56 -8.63 -8.34
CA ASN A 100 16.33 -8.92 -7.11
C ASN A 100 17.86 -8.66 -7.24
N ILE A 101 18.26 -7.59 -7.91
CA ILE A 101 19.67 -7.25 -8.15
C ILE A 101 20.29 -6.71 -6.85
N ARG A 102 21.37 -7.34 -6.41
CA ARG A 102 22.11 -6.94 -5.19
C ARG A 102 22.57 -5.49 -5.30
N TRP A 103 22.38 -4.73 -4.21
CA TRP A 103 22.72 -3.30 -4.08
C TRP A 103 21.93 -2.35 -5.02
N TYR A 104 20.94 -2.84 -5.75
CA TYR A 104 20.17 -2.01 -6.66
C TYR A 104 18.65 -2.14 -6.50
N THR A 105 18.08 -3.32 -6.73
CA THR A 105 16.64 -3.56 -6.66
C THR A 105 16.23 -4.59 -5.61
N ARG A 106 17.20 -5.14 -4.86
CA ARG A 106 16.92 -6.11 -3.80
C ARG A 106 16.22 -5.43 -2.64
N THR A 107 15.01 -5.86 -2.33
CA THR A 107 14.25 -5.49 -1.13
C THR A 107 14.48 -6.52 -0.01
N MET A 108 14.08 -6.21 1.22
CA MET A 108 14.16 -7.18 2.32
C MET A 108 13.32 -8.42 2.04
N THR A 109 12.12 -8.24 1.48
CA THR A 109 11.21 -9.35 1.13
C THR A 109 11.81 -10.27 0.07
N THR A 110 12.42 -9.70 -0.98
CA THR A 110 13.07 -10.49 -2.04
C THR A 110 14.37 -11.14 -1.54
N ALA A 111 15.07 -10.53 -0.59
CA ALA A 111 16.23 -11.14 0.08
C ALA A 111 15.80 -12.36 0.91
N ILE A 112 14.74 -12.25 1.71
CA ILE A 112 14.18 -13.36 2.50
C ILE A 112 13.83 -14.53 1.59
N ALA A 113 13.11 -14.27 0.49
CA ALA A 113 12.74 -15.31 -0.47
C ALA A 113 13.97 -16.00 -1.09
N LEU A 114 14.99 -15.22 -1.47
CA LEU A 114 16.23 -15.75 -2.04
C LEU A 114 17.01 -16.63 -1.04
N GLU A 115 17.20 -16.15 0.19
CA GLU A 115 17.96 -16.88 1.20
C GLU A 115 17.22 -18.15 1.66
N THR A 116 15.89 -18.12 1.68
CA THR A 116 15.08 -19.33 1.90
C THR A 116 15.30 -20.37 0.80
N GLN A 117 15.31 -19.95 -0.47
CA GLN A 117 15.57 -20.85 -1.61
C GLN A 117 17.00 -21.43 -1.60
N ARG A 118 17.96 -20.69 -1.04
CA ARG A 118 19.35 -21.15 -0.86
C ARG A 118 19.55 -22.07 0.32
N GLY A 119 18.53 -22.30 1.16
CA GLY A 119 18.63 -23.07 2.38
C GLY A 119 19.28 -22.34 3.55
N ALA A 120 19.55 -21.04 3.41
CA ALA A 120 20.12 -20.19 4.48
C ALA A 120 18.99 -19.71 5.43
N PHE A 121 18.28 -20.65 6.06
CA PHE A 121 17.11 -20.37 6.89
C PHE A 121 17.37 -19.45 8.06
N SER A 122 18.53 -19.52 8.68
CA SER A 122 18.93 -18.65 9.80
C SER A 122 18.97 -17.17 9.39
N LEU A 123 19.54 -16.89 8.23
CA LEU A 123 19.60 -15.53 7.68
C LEU A 123 18.23 -15.06 7.22
N ALA A 124 17.47 -15.91 6.52
CA ALA A 124 16.11 -15.60 6.10
C ALA A 124 15.20 -15.27 7.30
N LEU A 125 15.31 -16.04 8.39
CA LEU A 125 14.56 -15.82 9.63
C LEU A 125 14.96 -14.49 10.31
N ALA A 126 16.25 -14.20 10.39
CA ALA A 126 16.74 -12.95 10.97
C ALA A 126 16.23 -11.72 10.19
N LEU A 127 16.28 -11.76 8.85
CA LEU A 127 15.71 -10.71 7.98
C LEU A 127 14.20 -10.60 8.14
N GLY A 128 13.49 -11.73 8.28
CA GLY A 128 12.03 -11.75 8.52
C GLY A 128 11.64 -11.09 9.83
N ILE A 129 12.37 -11.39 10.92
CA ILE A 129 12.14 -10.75 12.23
C ILE A 129 12.41 -9.24 12.12
N LEU A 130 13.50 -8.84 11.48
CA LEU A 130 13.85 -7.44 11.30
C LEU A 130 12.77 -6.70 10.49
N LEU A 131 12.27 -7.32 9.40
CA LEU A 131 11.19 -6.77 8.60
C LEU A 131 9.91 -6.62 9.43
N MET A 132 9.59 -7.62 10.26
CA MET A 132 8.41 -7.60 11.12
C MET A 132 8.50 -6.45 12.14
N ILE A 133 9.65 -6.28 12.81
CA ILE A 133 9.89 -5.18 13.74
C ILE A 133 9.74 -3.83 13.04
N ALA A 134 10.34 -3.68 11.86
CA ALA A 134 10.23 -2.45 11.07
C ALA A 134 8.78 -2.17 10.64
N ALA A 135 8.06 -3.18 10.15
CA ALA A 135 6.67 -3.06 9.73
C ALA A 135 5.75 -2.68 10.88
N PHE A 136 5.88 -3.34 12.05
CA PHE A 136 5.12 -2.99 13.24
C PHE A 136 5.48 -1.59 13.76
N GLY A 137 6.76 -1.22 13.77
CA GLY A 137 7.21 0.10 14.19
C GLY A 137 6.63 1.22 13.35
N VAL A 138 6.70 1.09 12.03
CA VAL A 138 6.12 2.07 11.10
C VAL A 138 4.61 2.13 11.24
N ASN A 139 3.94 0.99 11.30
CA ASN A 139 2.48 0.92 11.44
C ASN A 139 2.00 1.53 12.76
N PHE A 140 2.72 1.27 13.86
CA PHE A 140 2.42 1.85 15.17
C PHE A 140 2.59 3.38 15.15
N LEU A 141 3.70 3.89 14.61
CA LEU A 141 3.97 5.33 14.51
C LEU A 141 2.91 6.05 13.67
N LEU A 142 2.58 5.49 12.50
CA LEU A 142 1.57 6.06 11.62
C LEU A 142 0.18 6.03 12.26
N ASN A 143 -0.20 4.94 12.89
CA ASN A 143 -1.48 4.84 13.59
C ASN A 143 -1.57 5.85 14.75
N TRP A 144 -0.48 6.01 15.51
CA TRP A 144 -0.42 6.99 16.58
C TRP A 144 -0.57 8.42 16.07
N THR A 145 0.09 8.78 14.96
CA THR A 145 -0.04 10.12 14.35
C THR A 145 -1.45 10.39 13.84
N VAL A 146 -2.09 9.42 13.19
CA VAL A 146 -3.47 9.53 12.70
C VAL A 146 -4.44 9.77 13.85
N HIS A 147 -4.33 9.01 14.95
CA HIS A 147 -5.21 9.16 16.11
C HIS A 147 -4.96 10.46 16.90
N ARG A 148 -3.73 10.99 16.90
CA ARG A 148 -3.45 12.30 17.48
C ARG A 148 -4.02 13.46 16.66
N ALA A 149 -3.97 13.36 15.33
CA ALA A 149 -4.55 14.37 14.44
C ALA A 149 -6.10 14.37 14.43
N ALA A 150 -6.70 13.33 15.00
CA ALA A 150 -8.15 13.17 15.10
C ALA A 150 -8.75 13.76 16.40
N ARG A 151 -7.91 14.07 17.38
CA ARG A 151 -8.30 14.74 18.63
C ARG A 151 -8.13 16.24 18.52
#